data_f2475865f053ae09c0d778e7907e1f2c
#
_entry.id   f2475865f053ae09c0d778e7907e1f2c
#
_cell.length_a   1.000
_cell.length_b   1.000
_cell.length_c   1.000
_cell.angle_alpha   90.00
_cell.angle_beta   90.00
_cell.angle_gamma   90.00
#
_symmetry.space_group_name_H-M   'P 1'
#
loop_
_entity.id
_entity.type
_entity.pdbx_description
1 polymer ?
#
loop_
_entity_poly.entity_id
_entity_poly.type
_entity_poly.pdbx_seq_one_letter_code
_entity_poly.pdbx_strand_id
1 'polypeptide(L)'
;RRVLWQYLKDNHGLECGASTFRRYIAKKPEFTAYFTDNVRIPVPKGTSRFETPPGLQAQFDWKESIPFETSDGEKVEVNVGALVLGYSRFRIFTLTLRKTQDVLFSFLTEAFEKIGGVPKEIVTDNPKTIMDLPRTEYSSGKVNARFAAFAKDYGFKVRPCIAGKPQTKGKVETQMKFLDEIHAYQGQLTLEELYRFIEKLMNRVNQSLHQGSGKIPVFA
;
A
#
# COMPACT_ATOMS: atom_id res chain seq x y z
N ARG A 1 -5.15 14.17 9.73
CA ARG A 1 -4.33 15.41 9.63
C ARG A 1 -3.43 15.41 8.39
N ARG A 2 -2.74 14.32 8.09
CA ARG A 2 -1.86 14.24 6.92
C ARG A 2 -2.63 14.30 5.60
N VAL A 3 -3.70 13.52 5.47
CA VAL A 3 -4.58 13.50 4.29
C VAL A 3 -5.12 14.91 4.00
N LEU A 4 -5.67 15.59 5.02
CA LEU A 4 -6.18 16.96 4.89
C LEU A 4 -5.08 17.95 4.49
N TRP A 5 -3.89 17.88 5.09
CA TRP A 5 -2.76 18.74 4.69
C TRP A 5 -2.38 18.53 3.23
N GLN A 6 -2.30 17.28 2.78
CA GLN A 6 -1.95 16.97 1.39
C GLN A 6 -3.04 17.48 0.43
N TYR A 7 -4.32 17.23 0.77
CA TYR A 7 -5.45 17.72 -0.01
C TYR A 7 -5.44 19.25 -0.16
N LEU A 8 -5.23 19.97 0.93
CA LEU A 8 -5.18 21.45 0.91
C LEU A 8 -3.98 21.97 0.12
N LYS A 9 -2.84 21.28 0.18
CA LYS A 9 -1.67 21.62 -0.62
C LYS A 9 -1.93 21.44 -2.11
N ASP A 10 -2.52 20.32 -2.50
CA ASP A 10 -2.71 19.93 -3.89
C ASP A 10 -3.84 20.76 -4.57
N ASN A 11 -4.88 21.15 -3.81
CA ASN A 11 -6.09 21.74 -4.38
C ASN A 11 -6.35 23.20 -3.95
N HIS A 12 -5.72 23.68 -2.87
CA HIS A 12 -6.01 25.02 -2.30
C HIS A 12 -4.76 25.84 -2.03
N GLY A 13 -3.61 25.50 -2.64
CA GLY A 13 -2.39 26.29 -2.57
C GLY A 13 -1.78 26.44 -1.17
N LEU A 14 -1.97 25.46 -0.28
CA LEU A 14 -1.39 25.52 1.06
C LEU A 14 0.14 25.42 1.00
N GLU A 15 0.85 26.50 1.34
CA GLU A 15 2.31 26.56 1.24
C GLU A 15 3.04 26.08 2.50
N CYS A 16 2.36 25.95 3.65
CA CYS A 16 3.02 25.57 4.89
C CYS A 16 3.39 24.08 4.96
N GLY A 17 4.47 23.76 5.68
CA GLY A 17 4.89 22.39 5.91
C GLY A 17 3.91 21.60 6.81
N ALA A 18 3.91 20.26 6.66
CA ALA A 18 3.00 19.36 7.39
C ALA A 18 3.12 19.49 8.93
N SER A 19 4.31 19.78 9.46
CA SER A 19 4.53 19.99 10.89
C SER A 19 3.90 21.29 11.39
N THR A 20 3.98 22.36 10.61
CA THR A 20 3.35 23.67 10.91
C THR A 20 1.85 23.53 10.89
N PHE A 21 1.29 22.90 9.84
CA PHE A 21 -0.13 22.62 9.75
C PHE A 21 -0.65 21.80 10.93
N ARG A 22 0.06 20.73 11.30
CA ARG A 22 -0.30 19.90 12.45
C ARG A 22 -0.33 20.69 13.75
N ARG A 23 0.66 21.58 13.95
CA ARG A 23 0.74 22.48 15.12
C ARG A 23 -0.41 23.46 15.15
N TYR A 24 -0.78 24.02 14.01
CA TYR A 24 -1.92 24.94 13.87
C TYR A 24 -3.23 24.25 14.27
N ILE A 25 -3.53 23.09 13.66
CA ILE A 25 -4.73 22.29 13.96
C ILE A 25 -4.82 21.93 15.45
N ALA A 26 -3.69 21.52 16.06
CA ALA A 26 -3.66 21.13 17.48
C ALA A 26 -3.99 22.28 18.45
N LYS A 27 -3.80 23.52 18.03
CA LYS A 27 -4.10 24.71 18.86
C LYS A 27 -5.55 25.19 18.73
N LYS A 28 -6.33 24.60 17.82
CA LYS A 28 -7.69 25.03 17.50
C LYS A 28 -8.71 24.02 18.04
N PRO A 29 -9.45 24.36 19.12
CA PRO A 29 -10.42 23.44 19.75
C PRO A 29 -11.47 22.91 18.78
N GLU A 30 -11.91 23.75 17.82
CA GLU A 30 -12.90 23.40 16.81
C GLU A 30 -12.46 22.24 15.91
N PHE A 31 -11.14 21.99 15.77
CA PHE A 31 -10.61 20.88 14.98
C PHE A 31 -10.31 19.64 15.82
N THR A 32 -10.15 19.76 17.14
CA THR A 32 -9.80 18.62 17.98
C THR A 32 -10.90 17.57 18.02
N ALA A 33 -12.17 17.98 17.89
CA ALA A 33 -13.32 17.07 17.84
C ALA A 33 -13.28 16.11 16.62
N TYR A 34 -12.62 16.52 15.54
CA TYR A 34 -12.51 15.72 14.30
C TYR A 34 -11.26 14.84 14.25
N PHE A 35 -10.33 15.04 15.15
CA PHE A 35 -9.06 14.31 15.19
C PHE A 35 -8.88 13.61 16.51
N THR A 36 -9.36 12.38 16.64
CA THR A 36 -9.02 11.53 17.78
C THR A 36 -7.50 11.38 17.86
N ASP A 37 -6.94 11.70 18.99
CA ASP A 37 -5.54 11.40 19.27
C ASP A 37 -5.41 9.88 19.34
N ASN A 38 -4.85 9.29 18.28
CA ASN A 38 -4.36 7.93 18.38
C ASN A 38 -3.30 7.93 19.49
N VAL A 39 -3.66 7.41 20.65
CA VAL A 39 -2.73 7.11 21.72
C VAL A 39 -1.59 6.32 21.08
N ARG A 40 -0.40 6.92 21.00
CA ARG A 40 0.77 6.19 20.54
C ARG A 40 1.03 5.11 21.57
N ILE A 41 0.62 3.89 21.26
CA ILE A 41 1.11 2.72 22.00
C ILE A 41 2.63 2.77 21.81
N PRO A 42 3.42 2.85 22.90
CA PRO A 42 4.87 2.85 22.79
C PRO A 42 5.29 1.60 22.01
N VAL A 43 5.85 1.77 20.84
CA VAL A 43 6.45 0.64 20.11
C VAL A 43 7.60 0.15 20.98
N PRO A 44 7.65 -1.14 21.37
CA PRO A 44 8.74 -1.68 22.15
C PRO A 44 10.07 -1.32 21.49
N LYS A 45 10.98 -0.71 22.24
CA LYS A 45 12.36 -0.46 21.81
C LYS A 45 12.99 -1.83 21.54
N GLY A 46 13.20 -2.16 20.26
CA GLY A 46 13.81 -3.44 19.89
C GLY A 46 13.27 -4.10 18.63
N THR A 47 12.42 -3.45 17.83
CA THR A 47 12.06 -3.98 16.51
C THR A 47 13.30 -3.95 15.61
N SER A 48 14.00 -5.07 15.50
CA SER A 48 15.09 -5.25 14.54
C SER A 48 14.50 -5.10 13.13
N ARG A 49 14.90 -4.03 12.43
CA ARG A 49 14.51 -3.83 11.03
C ARG A 49 15.42 -4.71 10.18
N PHE A 50 14.88 -5.82 9.70
CA PHE A 50 15.61 -6.64 8.72
C PHE A 50 15.58 -5.94 7.38
N GLU A 51 16.73 -5.44 6.94
CA GLU A 51 16.93 -4.99 5.57
C GLU A 51 17.10 -6.21 4.67
N THR A 52 16.41 -6.21 3.53
CA THR A 52 16.52 -7.28 2.53
C THR A 52 17.45 -6.82 1.42
N PRO A 53 18.34 -7.69 0.88
CA PRO A 53 19.15 -7.35 -0.30
C PRO A 53 18.29 -6.92 -1.50
N PRO A 54 18.89 -6.15 -2.45
CA PRO A 54 18.20 -5.80 -3.71
C PRO A 54 17.72 -7.05 -4.45
N GLY A 55 16.53 -6.96 -5.06
CA GLY A 55 15.94 -8.05 -5.84
C GLY A 55 15.51 -9.30 -5.07
N LEU A 56 15.79 -9.38 -3.76
CA LEU A 56 15.44 -10.58 -2.98
C LEU A 56 13.94 -10.67 -2.71
N GLN A 57 13.32 -9.60 -2.24
CA GLN A 57 11.97 -9.69 -1.70
C GLN A 57 11.10 -8.52 -2.13
N ALA A 58 9.87 -8.82 -2.50
CA ALA A 58 8.77 -7.87 -2.54
C ALA A 58 7.66 -8.30 -1.57
N GLN A 59 6.83 -7.35 -1.16
CA GLN A 59 5.64 -7.60 -0.36
C GLN A 59 4.41 -7.18 -1.13
N PHE A 60 3.44 -8.07 -1.24
CA PHE A 60 2.16 -7.81 -1.87
C PHE A 60 1.04 -7.75 -0.84
N ASP A 61 0.12 -6.80 -1.00
CA ASP A 61 -1.07 -6.66 -0.18
C ASP A 61 -2.21 -5.99 -0.94
N TRP A 62 -3.47 -6.25 -0.50
CA TRP A 62 -4.66 -5.57 -0.94
C TRP A 62 -5.16 -4.59 0.14
N LYS A 63 -5.49 -3.37 -0.27
CA LYS A 63 -6.41 -2.52 0.48
C LYS A 63 -7.78 -2.68 -0.15
N GLU A 64 -8.63 -3.39 0.56
CA GLU A 64 -9.89 -3.90 0.04
C GLU A 64 -11.07 -3.03 0.42
N SER A 65 -12.13 -3.12 -0.39
CA SER A 65 -13.47 -2.61 -0.04
C SER A 65 -13.48 -1.15 0.38
N ILE A 66 -12.75 -0.30 -0.35
CA ILE A 66 -12.75 1.13 -0.10
C ILE A 66 -14.02 1.71 -0.74
N PRO A 67 -15.00 2.21 0.05
CA PRO A 67 -16.16 2.86 -0.52
C PRO A 67 -15.74 4.20 -1.15
N PHE A 68 -16.17 4.42 -2.37
CA PHE A 68 -15.90 5.66 -3.10
C PHE A 68 -17.18 6.14 -3.80
N GLU A 69 -17.48 7.44 -3.63
CA GLU A 69 -18.52 8.12 -4.36
C GLU A 69 -17.85 8.96 -5.45
N THR A 70 -18.25 8.73 -6.70
CA THR A 70 -17.74 9.47 -7.85
C THR A 70 -18.40 10.86 -7.97
N SER A 71 -17.85 11.75 -8.77
CA SER A 71 -18.38 13.09 -8.99
C SER A 71 -19.76 13.12 -9.66
N ASP A 72 -20.12 12.04 -10.35
CA ASP A 72 -21.45 11.83 -10.95
C ASP A 72 -22.44 11.10 -10.02
N GLY A 73 -22.04 10.86 -8.76
CA GLY A 73 -22.88 10.29 -7.71
C GLY A 73 -22.96 8.77 -7.71
N GLU A 74 -22.18 8.06 -8.54
CA GLU A 74 -22.08 6.60 -8.51
C GLU A 74 -21.32 6.17 -7.24
N LYS A 75 -21.88 5.20 -6.52
CA LYS A 75 -21.22 4.58 -5.36
C LYS A 75 -20.58 3.27 -5.77
N VAL A 76 -19.27 3.23 -5.72
CA VAL A 76 -18.46 2.06 -6.09
C VAL A 76 -17.63 1.57 -4.91
N GLU A 77 -17.29 0.31 -4.92
CA GLU A 77 -16.31 -0.27 -4.01
C GLU A 77 -15.02 -0.53 -4.80
N VAL A 78 -13.97 0.16 -4.44
CA VAL A 78 -12.68 0.00 -5.11
C VAL A 78 -11.67 -0.74 -4.24
N ASN A 79 -10.74 -1.42 -4.88
CA ASN A 79 -9.65 -2.13 -4.23
C ASN A 79 -8.32 -1.62 -4.79
N VAL A 80 -7.30 -1.55 -3.95
CA VAL A 80 -5.95 -1.17 -4.40
C VAL A 80 -4.98 -2.28 -4.07
N GLY A 81 -4.38 -2.87 -5.10
CA GLY A 81 -3.24 -3.77 -4.97
C GLY A 81 -1.95 -2.96 -4.79
N ALA A 82 -1.08 -3.41 -3.91
CA ALA A 82 0.22 -2.79 -3.68
C ALA A 82 1.33 -3.83 -3.67
N LEU A 83 2.34 -3.64 -4.52
CA LEU A 83 3.61 -4.37 -4.49
C LEU A 83 4.71 -3.41 -4.03
N VAL A 84 5.44 -3.78 -2.98
CA VAL A 84 6.50 -2.95 -2.38
C VAL A 84 7.80 -3.73 -2.36
N LEU A 85 8.85 -3.18 -2.98
CA LEU A 85 10.18 -3.79 -2.95
C LEU A 85 10.80 -3.70 -1.55
N GLY A 86 11.39 -4.79 -1.10
CA GLY A 86 11.92 -4.92 0.25
C GLY A 86 13.13 -4.05 0.53
N TYR A 87 13.96 -3.75 -0.48
CA TYR A 87 15.17 -2.94 -0.38
C TYR A 87 14.90 -1.46 -0.65
N SER A 88 14.52 -1.11 -1.87
CA SER A 88 14.32 0.27 -2.29
C SER A 88 13.08 0.94 -1.67
N ARG A 89 12.10 0.15 -1.23
CA ARG A 89 10.77 0.61 -0.86
C ARG A 89 9.98 1.18 -2.04
N PHE A 90 10.41 0.89 -3.27
CA PHE A 90 9.66 1.24 -4.47
C PHE A 90 8.29 0.56 -4.44
N ARG A 91 7.26 1.31 -4.80
CA ARG A 91 5.86 0.89 -4.68
C ARG A 91 5.20 0.92 -6.03
N ILE A 92 4.42 -0.11 -6.30
CA ILE A 92 3.53 -0.14 -7.46
C ILE A 92 2.13 -0.35 -6.92
N PHE A 93 1.21 0.51 -7.35
CA PHE A 93 -0.20 0.45 -6.99
C PHE A 93 -1.02 0.16 -8.24
N THR A 94 -2.12 -0.56 -8.06
CA THR A 94 -3.17 -0.71 -9.07
C THR A 94 -4.54 -0.52 -8.40
N LEU A 95 -5.42 0.26 -9.04
CA LEU A 95 -6.82 0.37 -8.65
C LEU A 95 -7.63 -0.64 -9.43
N THR A 96 -8.60 -1.28 -8.79
CA THR A 96 -9.50 -2.22 -9.45
C THR A 96 -10.84 -2.32 -8.76
N LEU A 97 -11.89 -2.64 -9.50
CA LEU A 97 -13.22 -2.93 -8.97
C LEU A 97 -13.37 -4.39 -8.55
N ARG A 98 -12.52 -5.28 -9.02
CA ARG A 98 -12.62 -6.74 -8.77
C ARG A 98 -11.27 -7.32 -8.37
N LYS A 99 -11.29 -8.26 -7.42
CA LYS A 99 -10.10 -9.00 -6.95
C LYS A 99 -10.13 -10.43 -7.47
N THR A 100 -10.03 -10.62 -8.77
CA THR A 100 -9.90 -11.94 -9.37
C THR A 100 -8.42 -12.34 -9.50
N GLN A 101 -8.15 -13.62 -9.72
CA GLN A 101 -6.78 -14.08 -10.04
C GLN A 101 -6.24 -13.44 -11.31
N ASP A 102 -7.08 -13.26 -12.34
CA ASP A 102 -6.65 -12.64 -13.59
C ASP A 102 -6.20 -11.20 -13.38
N VAL A 103 -6.94 -10.42 -12.58
CA VAL A 103 -6.54 -9.07 -12.17
C VAL A 103 -5.20 -9.07 -11.43
N LEU A 104 -5.01 -10.05 -10.52
CA LEU A 104 -3.76 -10.17 -9.78
C LEU A 104 -2.59 -10.52 -10.72
N PHE A 105 -2.78 -11.43 -11.67
CA PHE A 105 -1.75 -11.81 -12.63
C PHE A 105 -1.37 -10.64 -13.54
N SER A 106 -2.35 -9.94 -14.10
CA SER A 106 -2.09 -8.73 -14.90
C SER A 106 -1.32 -7.69 -14.09
N PHE A 107 -1.74 -7.43 -12.86
CA PHE A 107 -1.05 -6.49 -11.99
C PHE A 107 0.40 -6.89 -11.70
N LEU A 108 0.67 -8.15 -11.36
CA LEU A 108 2.04 -8.61 -11.07
C LEU A 108 2.91 -8.58 -12.33
N THR A 109 2.36 -8.95 -13.49
CA THR A 109 3.06 -8.87 -14.78
C THR A 109 3.48 -7.43 -15.09
N GLU A 110 2.54 -6.49 -15.05
CA GLU A 110 2.83 -5.06 -15.26
C GLU A 110 3.82 -4.52 -14.22
N ALA A 111 3.72 -4.98 -12.97
CA ALA A 111 4.63 -4.58 -11.90
C ALA A 111 6.06 -5.07 -12.18
N PHE A 112 6.24 -6.30 -12.63
CA PHE A 112 7.55 -6.85 -12.98
C PHE A 112 8.17 -6.13 -14.18
N GLU A 113 7.37 -5.75 -15.18
CA GLU A 113 7.81 -4.92 -16.30
C GLU A 113 8.29 -3.53 -15.82
N LYS A 114 7.51 -2.86 -14.97
CA LYS A 114 7.86 -1.54 -14.41
C LYS A 114 9.11 -1.59 -13.52
N ILE A 115 9.38 -2.69 -12.85
CA ILE A 115 10.58 -2.89 -12.03
C ILE A 115 11.79 -3.26 -12.90
N GLY A 116 11.55 -3.80 -14.10
CA GLY A 116 12.59 -4.35 -14.95
C GLY A 116 13.11 -5.72 -14.49
N GLY A 117 12.31 -6.47 -13.73
CA GLY A 117 12.68 -7.80 -13.24
C GLY A 117 11.71 -8.38 -12.23
N VAL A 118 11.98 -9.61 -11.79
CA VAL A 118 11.14 -10.35 -10.87
C VAL A 118 11.89 -10.55 -9.53
N PRO A 119 11.30 -10.19 -8.37
CA PRO A 119 11.92 -10.46 -7.08
C PRO A 119 11.99 -11.97 -6.83
N LYS A 120 13.02 -12.44 -6.13
CA LYS A 120 13.17 -13.88 -5.84
C LYS A 120 12.06 -14.45 -4.97
N GLU A 121 11.44 -13.63 -4.13
CA GLU A 121 10.30 -14.04 -3.31
C GLU A 121 9.26 -12.91 -3.17
N ILE A 122 7.99 -13.30 -3.11
CA ILE A 122 6.88 -12.41 -2.80
C ILE A 122 6.27 -12.83 -1.47
N VAL A 123 6.35 -11.93 -0.48
CA VAL A 123 5.68 -12.07 0.80
C VAL A 123 4.26 -11.54 0.66
N THR A 124 3.28 -12.32 1.08
CA THR A 124 1.87 -11.96 0.98
C THR A 124 1.10 -12.45 2.20
N ASP A 125 -0.02 -11.82 2.48
CA ASP A 125 -1.03 -12.46 3.34
C ASP A 125 -1.59 -13.72 2.68
N ASN A 126 -2.62 -14.27 3.27
CA ASN A 126 -3.29 -15.45 2.76
C ASN A 126 -4.58 -15.12 1.99
N PRO A 127 -4.57 -14.22 0.97
CA PRO A 127 -5.79 -13.93 0.21
C PRO A 127 -6.19 -15.17 -0.59
N LYS A 128 -7.50 -15.37 -0.76
CA LYS A 128 -8.04 -16.53 -1.50
C LYS A 128 -7.57 -16.60 -2.97
N THR A 129 -7.13 -15.50 -3.54
CA THR A 129 -6.53 -15.45 -4.88
C THR A 129 -5.14 -16.09 -4.94
N ILE A 130 -4.47 -16.27 -3.81
CA ILE A 130 -3.12 -16.84 -3.69
C ILE A 130 -3.14 -18.16 -2.94
N MET A 131 -3.94 -18.27 -1.88
CA MET A 131 -3.93 -19.42 -0.97
C MET A 131 -5.28 -20.14 -0.99
N ASP A 132 -5.27 -21.47 -1.20
CA ASP A 132 -6.43 -22.34 -0.96
C ASP A 132 -6.62 -22.59 0.54
N LEU A 133 -5.49 -22.81 1.25
CA LEU A 133 -5.46 -22.95 2.71
C LEU A 133 -4.44 -21.98 3.30
N PRO A 134 -4.82 -21.16 4.30
CA PRO A 134 -3.92 -20.19 4.89
C PRO A 134 -2.77 -20.85 5.64
N ARG A 135 -1.61 -20.19 5.65
CA ARG A 135 -0.49 -20.60 6.49
C ARG A 135 -0.78 -20.26 7.95
N THR A 136 -0.59 -21.21 8.82
CA THR A 136 -0.69 -21.07 10.29
C THR A 136 0.64 -21.40 10.96
N GLU A 137 0.70 -21.37 12.30
CA GLU A 137 1.87 -21.82 13.04
C GLU A 137 2.11 -23.34 12.88
N TYR A 138 1.05 -24.11 12.63
CA TYR A 138 1.06 -25.57 12.58
C TYR A 138 0.99 -26.12 11.15
N SER A 139 0.80 -25.27 10.14
CA SER A 139 0.65 -25.66 8.74
C SER A 139 1.31 -24.65 7.81
N SER A 140 2.06 -25.16 6.83
CA SER A 140 2.60 -24.32 5.73
C SER A 140 1.53 -23.70 4.84
N GLY A 141 0.27 -24.14 4.99
CA GLY A 141 -0.82 -23.75 4.10
C GLY A 141 -0.70 -24.41 2.72
N LYS A 142 -1.61 -24.04 1.82
CA LYS A 142 -1.61 -24.54 0.45
C LYS A 142 -1.78 -23.34 -0.51
N VAL A 143 -0.77 -23.11 -1.34
CA VAL A 143 -0.84 -22.15 -2.43
C VAL A 143 -1.80 -22.69 -3.49
N ASN A 144 -2.64 -21.80 -4.04
CA ASN A 144 -3.53 -22.14 -5.14
C ASN A 144 -2.72 -22.64 -6.35
N ALA A 145 -3.15 -23.73 -7.00
CA ALA A 145 -2.41 -24.35 -8.08
C ALA A 145 -2.12 -23.42 -9.25
N ARG A 146 -3.08 -22.58 -9.63
CA ARG A 146 -2.94 -21.59 -10.72
C ARG A 146 -1.94 -20.51 -10.36
N PHE A 147 -1.95 -20.01 -9.11
CA PHE A 147 -0.96 -19.05 -8.65
C PHE A 147 0.44 -19.69 -8.50
N ALA A 148 0.53 -20.93 -8.08
CA ALA A 148 1.80 -21.66 -8.00
C ALA A 148 2.43 -21.85 -9.41
N ALA A 149 1.62 -22.14 -10.44
CA ALA A 149 2.07 -22.21 -11.83
C ALA A 149 2.62 -20.85 -12.27
N PHE A 150 1.86 -19.77 -12.08
CA PHE A 150 2.29 -18.40 -12.38
C PHE A 150 3.62 -18.05 -11.70
N ALA A 151 3.75 -18.37 -10.40
CA ALA A 151 4.99 -18.12 -9.65
C ALA A 151 6.19 -18.91 -10.20
N LYS A 152 5.94 -20.14 -10.65
CA LYS A 152 6.97 -20.99 -11.29
C LYS A 152 7.41 -20.42 -12.62
N ASP A 153 6.47 -19.97 -13.47
CA ASP A 153 6.73 -19.42 -14.80
C ASP A 153 7.57 -18.13 -14.71
N TYR A 154 7.29 -17.27 -13.71
CA TYR A 154 8.06 -16.07 -13.44
C TYR A 154 9.32 -16.30 -12.57
N GLY A 155 9.50 -17.48 -11.99
CA GLY A 155 10.70 -17.86 -11.23
C GLY A 155 10.77 -17.27 -9.83
N PHE A 156 9.66 -16.90 -9.18
CA PHE A 156 9.65 -16.41 -7.81
C PHE A 156 9.04 -17.40 -6.82
N LYS A 157 9.41 -17.27 -5.54
CA LYS A 157 8.83 -18.07 -4.45
C LYS A 157 7.70 -17.32 -3.78
N VAL A 158 6.58 -18.00 -3.54
CA VAL A 158 5.48 -17.50 -2.72
C VAL A 158 5.80 -17.70 -1.25
N ARG A 159 5.75 -16.62 -0.46
CA ARG A 159 6.02 -16.65 0.98
C ARG A 159 4.83 -16.13 1.78
N PRO A 160 3.86 -17.00 2.11
CA PRO A 160 2.70 -16.58 2.87
C PRO A 160 3.09 -16.21 4.31
N CYS A 161 2.49 -15.13 4.84
CA CYS A 161 2.62 -14.76 6.24
C CYS A 161 1.88 -15.77 7.13
N ILE A 162 2.34 -15.93 8.38
CA ILE A 162 1.61 -16.71 9.37
C ILE A 162 0.36 -15.92 9.78
N ALA A 163 -0.82 -16.53 9.65
CA ALA A 163 -2.07 -15.91 10.05
C ALA A 163 -2.02 -15.48 11.53
N GLY A 164 -2.45 -14.26 11.83
CA GLY A 164 -2.45 -13.71 13.19
C GLY A 164 -1.10 -13.19 13.71
N LYS A 165 0.00 -13.25 12.93
CA LYS A 165 1.31 -12.67 13.30
C LYS A 165 1.66 -11.46 12.43
N PRO A 166 1.31 -10.22 12.85
CA PRO A 166 1.53 -9.01 12.06
C PRO A 166 3.01 -8.63 11.86
N GLN A 167 3.94 -9.22 12.63
CA GLN A 167 5.37 -8.86 12.60
C GLN A 167 6.06 -9.10 11.26
N THR A 168 5.54 -9.98 10.42
CA THR A 168 6.08 -10.29 9.09
C THR A 168 5.70 -9.27 8.01
N LYS A 169 4.73 -8.40 8.27
CA LYS A 169 4.09 -7.50 7.28
C LYS A 169 4.40 -6.00 7.45
N GLY A 170 5.20 -5.62 8.42
CA GLY A 170 5.40 -4.21 8.81
C GLY A 170 5.87 -3.25 7.70
N LYS A 171 6.38 -3.75 6.57
CA LYS A 171 6.84 -2.92 5.45
C LYS A 171 5.68 -2.43 4.57
N VAL A 172 4.67 -3.26 4.33
CA VAL A 172 3.52 -2.91 3.46
C VAL A 172 2.46 -2.11 4.21
N GLU A 173 2.14 -2.46 5.46
CA GLU A 173 1.10 -1.77 6.25
C GLU A 173 1.32 -0.27 6.35
N THR A 174 2.58 0.16 6.54
CA THR A 174 2.91 1.59 6.57
C THR A 174 2.67 2.27 5.22
N GLN A 175 2.79 1.51 4.12
CA GLN A 175 2.61 2.03 2.78
C GLN A 175 1.13 2.17 2.40
N MET A 176 0.26 1.32 2.93
CA MET A 176 -1.18 1.40 2.71
C MET A 176 -1.82 2.67 3.26
N LYS A 177 -1.16 3.33 4.23
CA LYS A 177 -1.62 4.62 4.79
C LYS A 177 -1.60 5.78 3.78
N PHE A 178 -0.82 5.67 2.70
CA PHE A 178 -0.88 6.68 1.63
C PHE A 178 -2.20 6.62 0.86
N LEU A 179 -2.77 5.42 0.74
CA LEU A 179 -4.03 5.20 0.06
C LEU A 179 -5.25 5.78 0.82
N ASP A 180 -5.08 6.16 2.09
CA ASP A 180 -6.14 6.87 2.83
C ASP A 180 -6.46 8.24 2.21
N GLU A 181 -5.58 8.77 1.36
CA GLU A 181 -5.82 10.02 0.64
C GLU A 181 -7.02 9.93 -0.33
N ILE A 182 -7.39 8.74 -0.79
CA ILE A 182 -8.61 8.49 -1.59
C ILE A 182 -9.85 9.08 -0.90
N HIS A 183 -9.92 8.97 0.43
CA HIS A 183 -11.08 9.45 1.19
C HIS A 183 -11.29 10.97 1.15
N ALA A 184 -10.25 11.75 0.81
CA ALA A 184 -10.38 13.19 0.67
C ALA A 184 -11.07 13.63 -0.63
N TYR A 185 -11.23 12.71 -1.58
CA TYR A 185 -11.76 13.01 -2.92
C TYR A 185 -13.15 12.42 -3.18
N GLN A 186 -13.87 12.03 -2.13
CA GLN A 186 -15.25 11.55 -2.22
C GLN A 186 -16.14 12.60 -2.90
N GLY A 187 -16.90 12.18 -3.92
CA GLY A 187 -17.79 13.07 -4.68
C GLY A 187 -17.07 14.09 -5.60
N GLN A 188 -15.75 13.99 -5.77
CA GLN A 188 -14.97 15.00 -6.51
C GLN A 188 -14.30 14.48 -7.78
N LEU A 189 -14.10 13.19 -7.89
CA LEU A 189 -13.43 12.56 -9.02
C LEU A 189 -14.35 11.55 -9.70
N THR A 190 -14.29 11.48 -11.01
CA THR A 190 -14.80 10.34 -11.77
C THR A 190 -13.93 9.11 -11.48
N LEU A 191 -14.40 7.93 -11.85
CA LEU A 191 -13.60 6.70 -11.70
C LEU A 191 -12.28 6.78 -12.48
N GLU A 192 -12.30 7.34 -13.69
CA GLU A 192 -11.08 7.53 -14.51
C GLU A 192 -10.09 8.49 -13.85
N GLU A 193 -10.57 9.59 -13.28
CA GLU A 193 -9.72 10.53 -12.54
C GLU A 193 -9.15 9.90 -11.26
N LEU A 194 -9.89 8.99 -10.62
CA LEU A 194 -9.39 8.23 -9.48
C LEU A 194 -8.24 7.30 -9.88
N TYR A 195 -8.30 6.64 -11.06
CA TYR A 195 -7.17 5.88 -11.61
C TYR A 195 -5.94 6.77 -11.79
N ARG A 196 -6.10 7.94 -12.42
CA ARG A 196 -5.01 8.91 -12.61
C ARG A 196 -4.48 9.45 -11.28
N PHE A 197 -5.34 9.62 -10.28
CA PHE A 197 -4.93 10.02 -8.93
C PHE A 197 -4.04 8.97 -8.27
N ILE A 198 -4.37 7.68 -8.35
CA ILE A 198 -3.54 6.59 -7.81
C ILE A 198 -2.18 6.56 -8.48
N GLU A 199 -2.11 6.79 -9.78
CA GLU A 199 -0.84 6.88 -10.51
C GLU A 199 0.01 8.08 -10.06
N LYS A 200 -0.59 9.27 -9.92
CA LYS A 200 0.08 10.46 -9.37
C LYS A 200 0.56 10.23 -7.94
N LEU A 201 -0.25 9.60 -7.11
CA LEU A 201 0.11 9.22 -5.74
C LEU A 201 1.31 8.28 -5.72
N MET A 202 1.30 7.23 -6.55
CA MET A 202 2.40 6.27 -6.69
C MET A 202 3.71 6.99 -7.08
N ASN A 203 3.68 7.85 -8.08
CA ASN A 203 4.84 8.61 -8.53
C ASN A 203 5.37 9.52 -7.43
N ARG A 204 4.49 10.27 -6.75
CA ARG A 204 4.85 11.15 -5.64
C ARG A 204 5.54 10.40 -4.49
N VAL A 205 5.00 9.26 -4.06
CA VAL A 205 5.58 8.51 -2.94
C VAL A 205 6.91 7.83 -3.31
N ASN A 206 7.11 7.47 -4.57
CA ASN A 206 8.35 6.89 -5.06
C ASN A 206 9.46 7.94 -5.26
N GLN A 207 9.11 9.18 -5.55
CA GLN A 207 10.03 10.32 -5.66
C GLN A 207 10.32 11.01 -4.32
N SER A 208 9.60 10.66 -3.27
CA SER A 208 9.78 11.25 -1.94
C SER A 208 10.77 10.46 -1.10
N LEU A 209 11.54 11.15 -0.25
CA LEU A 209 12.45 10.52 0.70
C LEU A 209 11.69 9.57 1.63
N HIS A 210 12.07 8.30 1.63
CA HIS A 210 11.50 7.30 2.53
C HIS A 210 12.19 7.37 3.89
N GLN A 211 11.48 7.88 4.90
CA GLN A 211 12.02 8.14 6.25
C GLN A 211 12.67 6.91 6.93
N GLY A 212 12.18 5.72 6.61
CA GLY A 212 12.67 4.47 7.23
C GLY A 212 13.99 3.96 6.65
N SER A 213 14.27 4.21 5.36
CA SER A 213 15.50 3.77 4.68
C SER A 213 16.46 4.90 4.38
N GLY A 214 16.03 6.17 4.51
CA GLY A 214 16.83 7.33 4.12
C GLY A 214 17.09 7.44 2.61
N LYS A 215 16.34 6.69 1.78
CA LYS A 215 16.49 6.62 0.33
C LYS A 215 15.28 7.19 -0.39
N ILE A 216 15.47 7.67 -1.60
CA ILE A 216 14.38 7.97 -2.53
C ILE A 216 14.14 6.69 -3.35
N PRO A 217 12.96 6.07 -3.25
CA PRO A 217 12.71 4.73 -3.79
C PRO A 217 13.02 4.56 -5.28
N VAL A 218 12.77 5.57 -6.10
CA VAL A 218 13.01 5.53 -7.55
C VAL A 218 14.49 5.47 -7.92
N PHE A 219 15.39 5.86 -7.01
CA PHE A 219 16.84 5.88 -7.22
C PHE A 219 17.60 4.82 -6.42
N ALA A 220 16.91 3.85 -5.76
CA ALA A 220 17.54 2.93 -4.82
C ALA A 220 17.62 1.47 -5.31
#